data_3c46cb06264b8dec89a5d99abdf9d2a6
#
_entry.id   3c46cb06264b8dec89a5d99abdf9d2a6
#
_cell.length_a   1.000
_cell.length_b   1.000
_cell.length_c   1.000
_cell.angle_alpha   90.00
_cell.angle_beta   90.00
_cell.angle_gamma   90.00
#
_symmetry.space_group_name_H-M   'P 1'
#
loop_
_entity.id
_entity.type
_entity.pdbx_description
1 polymer ?
#
loop_
_entity_poly.entity_id
_entity_poly.type
_entity_poly.pdbx_seq_one_letter_code
_entity_poly.pdbx_strand_id
1 'polypeptide(L)'
;MTLNYSYGNDIIVTTSSDTYRGLSGDDIYIISKGLMPNSDINIIDTDGNNSIQLIDEINLKQIKISNDALQIIIANNAKITINGANTFEFELSGNVTNGRKGILYNFDELINLLTQKKNTTEDIISISGSYIVNNGDLSLNENIFSWNITSPETLGIELTKVQKLIEYIKEPSLNTQAAILIQSNNIIAEYYAEGYNKNDLVTSWSVAKSFSSTLIGIAIDEGYIGSVDDSISLYLPEWKTEPQENISLKYLLGMRSGMDDHPGLGVYFQNDMVNYSLDREISREPGIAFSYSNEDSMLFSRIIENATSLDFQEYADTRLFNKLDIKETWWTDKSGNTLTYAGLDMTPREFAKFGLMIAQEGKWLDEQIVSESWIGEATTEFDNLASYGYQWWTSTISESGLGMFRQDDYPFFSALGLDGQYIYVWPEKDLVLVRFTKYQHQGNIESSVVDFGTGTYHGTESGNMAIYELENLFYAVGDNLEDQIVPTYSDFG
;
A
#
# COMPACT_ATOMS: atom_id res chain seq x y z
N MET A 1 26.13 17.38 1.72
CA MET A 1 27.62 17.58 1.58
C MET A 1 27.89 18.02 0.15
N THR A 2 28.99 18.71 -0.13
CA THR A 2 29.42 18.96 -1.54
C THR A 2 30.52 17.97 -1.89
N LEU A 3 30.30 17.20 -2.94
CA LEU A 3 31.25 16.23 -3.48
C LEU A 3 31.89 16.88 -4.70
N ASN A 4 33.20 17.15 -4.61
CA ASN A 4 33.99 17.65 -5.72
C ASN A 4 34.75 16.48 -6.32
N TYR A 5 34.69 16.35 -7.64
CA TYR A 5 35.40 15.34 -8.42
C TYR A 5 36.72 15.88 -8.98
N SER A 6 37.21 15.35 -10.05
CA SER A 6 38.53 15.76 -10.58
C SER A 6 38.46 17.00 -11.48
N TYR A 7 39.62 17.42 -12.02
CA TYR A 7 39.70 18.44 -13.08
C TYR A 7 39.76 17.81 -14.47
N GLY A 8 39.44 16.54 -14.60
CA GLY A 8 39.38 15.82 -15.88
C GLY A 8 37.97 15.19 -16.05
N ASN A 9 37.76 14.52 -17.17
CA ASN A 9 36.48 13.91 -17.50
C ASN A 9 36.10 12.81 -16.49
N ASP A 10 35.02 13.00 -15.74
CA ASP A 10 34.54 12.08 -14.71
C ASP A 10 33.26 11.40 -15.10
N ILE A 11 33.00 10.19 -14.57
CA ILE A 11 31.75 9.50 -14.62
C ILE A 11 31.18 9.48 -13.20
N ILE A 12 30.11 10.23 -12.97
CA ILE A 12 29.59 10.54 -11.64
C ILE A 12 28.22 9.85 -11.49
N VAL A 13 28.16 8.79 -10.65
CA VAL A 13 26.89 8.14 -10.32
C VAL A 13 26.30 8.86 -9.11
N THR A 14 25.14 9.47 -9.30
CA THR A 14 24.42 10.12 -8.21
C THR A 14 23.69 9.05 -7.38
N THR A 15 23.83 9.08 -6.05
CA THR A 15 23.27 8.04 -5.18
C THR A 15 22.53 8.56 -3.95
N SER A 16 22.93 9.73 -3.41
CA SER A 16 22.44 10.23 -2.12
C SER A 16 22.22 11.74 -2.13
N SER A 17 21.63 12.26 -1.07
CA SER A 17 21.33 13.70 -0.89
C SER A 17 22.60 14.55 -0.73
N ASP A 18 23.23 14.86 -1.84
CA ASP A 18 24.47 15.63 -1.89
C ASP A 18 24.47 16.63 -3.04
N THR A 19 25.44 17.54 -3.04
CA THR A 19 25.75 18.40 -4.18
C THR A 19 26.95 17.83 -4.93
N TYR A 20 26.81 17.54 -6.21
CA TYR A 20 27.79 16.93 -7.09
C TYR A 20 28.40 18.00 -8.00
N ARG A 21 29.72 18.03 -8.10
CA ARG A 21 30.48 18.95 -8.95
C ARG A 21 31.62 18.23 -9.65
N GLY A 22 31.62 18.22 -10.96
CA GLY A 22 32.69 17.66 -11.77
C GLY A 22 33.94 18.52 -11.76
N LEU A 23 33.79 19.83 -11.57
CA LEU A 23 34.81 20.90 -11.62
C LEU A 23 35.16 21.30 -13.06
N SER A 24 36.16 20.70 -13.71
CA SER A 24 36.45 20.93 -15.11
C SER A 24 36.66 19.62 -15.84
N GLY A 25 36.39 19.63 -17.11
CA GLY A 25 36.39 18.43 -17.96
C GLY A 25 34.98 18.20 -18.56
N ASP A 26 34.88 17.20 -19.39
CA ASP A 26 33.60 16.78 -19.95
C ASP A 26 33.04 15.64 -19.06
N ASP A 27 32.10 15.96 -18.19
CA ASP A 27 31.65 15.07 -17.14
C ASP A 27 30.27 14.42 -17.47
N ILE A 28 30.07 13.20 -17.03
CA ILE A 28 28.82 12.45 -17.21
C ILE A 28 28.17 12.17 -15.85
N TYR A 29 27.01 12.74 -15.61
CA TYR A 29 26.21 12.51 -14.41
C TYR A 29 25.16 11.47 -14.70
N ILE A 30 25.22 10.32 -14.02
CA ILE A 30 24.28 9.21 -14.21
C ILE A 30 23.18 9.28 -13.17
N ILE A 31 21.93 9.40 -13.65
CA ILE A 31 20.71 9.33 -12.86
C ILE A 31 20.05 7.99 -13.13
N SER A 32 19.83 7.20 -12.08
CA SER A 32 19.29 5.85 -12.19
C SER A 32 18.12 5.61 -11.21
N LYS A 33 17.36 4.55 -11.42
CA LYS A 33 16.32 4.09 -10.49
C LYS A 33 16.86 3.63 -9.13
N GLY A 34 18.18 3.44 -8.99
CA GLY A 34 18.86 3.07 -7.74
C GLY A 34 19.12 4.23 -6.79
N LEU A 35 18.59 5.42 -7.05
CA LEU A 35 18.67 6.54 -6.12
C LEU A 35 17.89 6.22 -4.83
N MET A 36 18.46 6.64 -3.68
CA MET A 36 17.76 6.49 -2.40
C MET A 36 16.44 7.26 -2.42
N PRO A 37 15.33 6.65 -1.94
CA PRO A 37 14.05 7.33 -1.83
C PRO A 37 14.15 8.67 -1.07
N ASN A 38 13.38 9.66 -1.53
CA ASN A 38 13.33 11.01 -0.95
C ASN A 38 14.67 11.76 -0.91
N SER A 39 15.71 11.31 -1.62
CA SER A 39 16.97 12.03 -1.68
C SER A 39 16.83 13.38 -2.40
N ASP A 40 17.60 14.38 -1.97
CA ASP A 40 17.68 15.71 -2.59
C ASP A 40 19.08 15.92 -3.17
N ILE A 41 19.20 15.78 -4.48
CA ILE A 41 20.45 15.81 -5.24
C ILE A 41 20.54 17.13 -5.95
N ASN A 42 21.71 17.78 -5.85
CA ASN A 42 22.02 18.98 -6.60
C ASN A 42 23.22 18.71 -7.53
N ILE A 43 23.08 19.02 -8.80
CA ILE A 43 24.15 18.98 -9.78
C ILE A 43 24.49 20.43 -10.18
N ILE A 44 25.75 20.81 -10.02
CA ILE A 44 26.24 22.14 -10.34
C ILE A 44 27.56 21.95 -11.05
N ASP A 45 27.57 22.19 -12.36
CA ASP A 45 28.75 22.11 -13.17
C ASP A 45 28.65 23.11 -14.33
N THR A 46 29.64 23.92 -14.48
CA THR A 46 29.66 25.05 -15.47
C THR A 46 30.88 25.09 -16.34
N ASP A 47 31.74 24.08 -16.23
CA ASP A 47 33.01 24.02 -16.97
C ASP A 47 33.11 22.69 -17.73
N GLY A 48 33.33 22.74 -19.04
CA GLY A 48 33.35 21.59 -19.93
C GLY A 48 32.04 21.33 -20.69
N ASN A 49 31.99 20.24 -21.46
CA ASN A 49 30.80 19.78 -22.15
C ASN A 49 30.18 18.64 -21.34
N ASN A 50 29.33 18.99 -20.36
CA ASN A 50 28.79 18.06 -19.41
C ASN A 50 27.50 17.42 -19.90
N SER A 51 27.25 16.19 -19.49
CA SER A 51 26.00 15.45 -19.82
C SER A 51 25.31 14.82 -18.63
N ILE A 52 23.99 14.82 -18.70
CA ILE A 52 23.10 14.11 -17.78
C ILE A 52 22.60 12.85 -18.48
N GLN A 53 22.98 11.68 -17.99
CA GLN A 53 22.48 10.41 -18.51
C GLN A 53 21.32 9.90 -17.70
N LEU A 54 20.13 9.85 -18.32
CA LEU A 54 18.93 9.22 -17.77
C LEU A 54 18.85 7.79 -18.34
N ILE A 55 19.09 6.79 -17.51
CA ILE A 55 19.11 5.41 -17.96
C ILE A 55 17.70 4.87 -18.27
N ASP A 56 17.61 3.79 -19.05
CA ASP A 56 16.33 3.12 -19.33
C ASP A 56 15.57 2.74 -18.07
N GLU A 57 14.26 2.74 -18.18
CA GLU A 57 13.29 2.40 -17.12
C GLU A 57 13.27 3.37 -15.93
N ILE A 58 13.97 4.51 -16.01
CA ILE A 58 13.79 5.55 -15.00
C ILE A 58 12.41 6.21 -15.19
N ASN A 59 11.64 6.24 -14.13
CA ASN A 59 10.30 6.82 -14.14
C ASN A 59 10.35 8.26 -13.58
N LEU A 60 10.03 9.23 -14.43
CA LEU A 60 10.02 10.65 -14.10
C LEU A 60 8.60 11.06 -13.68
N LYS A 61 8.41 11.33 -12.39
CA LYS A 61 7.11 11.69 -11.80
C LYS A 61 6.72 13.16 -12.02
N GLN A 62 7.68 14.03 -11.96
CA GLN A 62 7.50 15.46 -12.18
C GLN A 62 8.79 16.08 -12.75
N ILE A 63 8.61 16.99 -13.70
CA ILE A 63 9.70 17.78 -14.23
C ILE A 63 9.30 19.25 -14.09
N LYS A 64 10.18 20.06 -13.50
CA LYS A 64 10.03 21.53 -13.44
C LYS A 64 11.17 22.15 -14.17
N ILE A 65 10.83 23.08 -15.05
CA ILE A 65 11.78 23.80 -15.89
C ILE A 65 11.67 25.28 -15.56
N SER A 66 12.80 25.92 -15.36
CA SER A 66 12.90 27.37 -15.15
C SER A 66 14.16 27.86 -15.85
N ASN A 67 14.06 28.81 -16.77
CA ASN A 67 15.11 29.44 -17.56
C ASN A 67 16.37 28.59 -17.82
N ASP A 68 17.20 28.37 -16.81
CA ASP A 68 18.47 27.66 -16.83
C ASP A 68 18.56 26.52 -15.82
N ALA A 69 17.45 26.15 -15.17
CA ALA A 69 17.42 25.09 -14.19
C ALA A 69 16.38 24.03 -14.54
N LEU A 70 16.74 22.75 -14.28
CA LEU A 70 15.87 21.61 -14.43
C LEU A 70 15.77 20.88 -13.10
N GLN A 71 14.56 20.63 -12.65
CA GLN A 71 14.31 19.76 -11.50
C GLN A 71 13.51 18.54 -11.94
N ILE A 72 14.06 17.36 -11.68
CA ILE A 72 13.46 16.07 -11.97
C ILE A 72 13.09 15.42 -10.64
N ILE A 73 11.85 14.93 -10.53
CA ILE A 73 11.43 14.07 -9.42
C ILE A 73 11.11 12.70 -10.02
N ILE A 74 11.77 11.66 -9.55
CA ILE A 74 11.54 10.28 -10.00
C ILE A 74 10.48 9.58 -9.11
N ALA A 75 10.06 8.38 -9.50
CA ALA A 75 8.95 7.64 -8.85
C ALA A 75 9.11 7.47 -7.34
N ASN A 76 10.33 7.20 -6.85
CA ASN A 76 10.65 7.06 -5.43
C ASN A 76 10.80 8.40 -4.67
N ASN A 77 10.35 9.52 -5.29
CA ASN A 77 10.47 10.90 -4.80
C ASN A 77 11.90 11.44 -4.62
N ALA A 78 12.91 10.77 -5.12
CA ALA A 78 14.22 11.41 -5.20
C ALA A 78 14.09 12.62 -6.13
N LYS A 79 14.61 13.75 -5.66
CA LYS A 79 14.59 15.04 -6.34
C LYS A 79 15.99 15.38 -6.82
N ILE A 80 16.13 15.64 -8.10
CA ILE A 80 17.38 16.01 -8.76
C ILE A 80 17.22 17.43 -9.29
N THR A 81 18.04 18.35 -8.81
CA THR A 81 18.08 19.73 -9.27
C THR A 81 19.38 19.96 -10.05
N ILE A 82 19.28 20.36 -11.30
CA ILE A 82 20.39 20.66 -12.20
C ILE A 82 20.39 22.16 -12.41
N ASN A 83 21.38 22.81 -11.86
CA ASN A 83 21.59 24.25 -12.04
C ASN A 83 22.48 24.51 -13.26
N GLY A 84 22.11 25.49 -14.08
CA GLY A 84 22.78 25.70 -15.36
C GLY A 84 22.43 24.61 -16.38
N ALA A 85 21.23 24.03 -16.31
CA ALA A 85 20.80 22.92 -17.16
C ALA A 85 20.93 23.21 -18.66
N ASN A 86 20.88 24.47 -19.06
CA ASN A 86 21.09 24.91 -20.45
C ASN A 86 22.53 24.74 -20.96
N THR A 87 23.50 24.39 -20.09
CA THR A 87 24.87 24.06 -20.45
C THR A 87 25.12 22.56 -20.57
N PHE A 88 24.13 21.73 -20.25
CA PHE A 88 24.24 20.28 -20.30
C PHE A 88 23.61 19.71 -21.58
N GLU A 89 24.16 18.58 -22.01
CA GLU A 89 23.46 17.64 -22.89
C GLU A 89 22.75 16.58 -22.07
N PHE A 90 21.61 16.08 -22.56
CA PHE A 90 20.81 15.06 -21.91
C PHE A 90 20.79 13.79 -22.76
N GLU A 91 21.37 12.73 -22.27
CA GLU A 91 21.39 11.45 -22.93
C GLU A 91 20.27 10.56 -22.34
N LEU A 92 19.26 10.24 -23.18
CA LEU A 92 18.19 9.33 -22.80
C LEU A 92 18.54 7.90 -23.21
N SER A 93 18.39 6.94 -22.30
CA SER A 93 18.59 5.50 -22.51
C SER A 93 20.03 5.04 -22.71
N GLY A 94 21.01 5.87 -22.43
CA GLY A 94 22.40 5.46 -22.44
C GLY A 94 22.75 4.52 -21.28
N ASN A 95 23.85 3.81 -21.43
CA ASN A 95 24.47 3.07 -20.34
C ASN A 95 25.99 3.04 -20.54
N VAL A 96 26.67 3.94 -19.86
CA VAL A 96 28.12 4.13 -19.99
C VAL A 96 28.92 2.90 -19.54
N THR A 97 28.35 2.09 -18.60
CA THR A 97 29.06 0.92 -18.06
C THR A 97 29.20 -0.23 -19.07
N ASN A 98 28.28 -0.32 -20.04
CA ASN A 98 28.31 -1.34 -21.09
C ASN A 98 28.58 -0.72 -22.50
N GLY A 99 28.85 0.57 -22.56
CA GLY A 99 29.15 1.27 -23.81
C GLY A 99 27.92 1.54 -24.70
N ARG A 100 26.72 1.33 -24.22
CA ARG A 100 25.46 1.63 -24.95
C ARG A 100 25.27 3.14 -24.97
N LYS A 101 25.16 3.72 -26.18
CA LYS A 101 24.80 5.13 -26.35
C LYS A 101 23.29 5.30 -26.39
N GLY A 102 22.79 6.32 -25.72
CA GLY A 102 21.44 6.81 -25.81
C GLY A 102 21.26 7.83 -26.95
N ILE A 103 20.16 8.53 -26.94
CA ILE A 103 19.90 9.67 -27.81
C ILE A 103 20.22 10.95 -27.03
N LEU A 104 21.05 11.79 -27.62
CA LEU A 104 21.46 13.07 -27.03
C LEU A 104 20.48 14.18 -27.43
N TYR A 105 20.12 14.99 -26.46
CA TYR A 105 19.30 16.19 -26.59
C TYR A 105 20.03 17.34 -25.93
N ASN A 106 20.09 18.48 -26.58
CA ASN A 106 20.40 19.70 -25.85
C ASN A 106 19.20 20.17 -25.02
N PHE A 107 19.39 21.17 -24.18
CA PHE A 107 18.34 21.61 -23.25
C PHE A 107 17.03 22.04 -23.96
N ASP A 108 17.16 22.82 -25.07
CA ASP A 108 16.01 23.27 -25.84
C ASP A 108 15.27 22.12 -26.53
N GLU A 109 16.01 21.14 -27.04
CA GLU A 109 15.45 19.92 -27.64
C GLU A 109 14.70 19.08 -26.60
N LEU A 110 15.28 18.94 -25.40
CA LEU A 110 14.63 18.25 -24.28
C LEU A 110 13.36 18.98 -23.85
N ILE A 111 13.40 20.31 -23.73
CA ILE A 111 12.20 21.12 -23.42
C ILE A 111 11.13 20.93 -24.50
N ASN A 112 11.51 20.99 -25.77
CA ASN A 112 10.58 20.78 -26.87
C ASN A 112 9.97 19.38 -26.84
N LEU A 113 10.76 18.35 -26.57
CA LEU A 113 10.27 16.97 -26.42
C LEU A 113 9.21 16.87 -25.31
N LEU A 114 9.48 17.50 -24.15
CA LEU A 114 8.58 17.50 -23.00
C LEU A 114 7.31 18.34 -23.22
N THR A 115 7.45 19.48 -23.86
CA THR A 115 6.31 20.42 -24.09
C THR A 115 5.38 19.97 -25.20
N GLN A 116 5.90 19.34 -26.26
CA GLN A 116 5.06 18.75 -27.32
C GLN A 116 4.14 17.66 -26.76
N LYS A 117 4.56 16.97 -25.72
CA LYS A 117 3.74 15.96 -25.03
C LYS A 117 2.67 16.55 -24.10
N LYS A 118 2.69 17.88 -23.84
CA LYS A 118 1.73 18.53 -22.90
C LYS A 118 1.04 19.80 -23.37
N ASN A 119 1.28 20.29 -24.59
CA ASN A 119 0.68 21.53 -25.13
C ASN A 119 0.73 22.76 -24.19
N THR A 120 1.89 23.15 -23.68
CA THR A 120 2.04 24.33 -22.81
C THR A 120 3.01 25.34 -23.41
N THR A 121 2.73 26.63 -23.17
CA THR A 121 3.52 27.77 -23.66
C THR A 121 3.97 28.69 -22.52
N GLU A 122 4.08 28.20 -21.29
CA GLU A 122 4.42 28.99 -20.10
C GLU A 122 5.93 29.08 -19.88
N ASP A 123 6.42 30.23 -19.38
CA ASP A 123 7.86 30.48 -19.07
C ASP A 123 8.40 29.62 -17.89
N ILE A 124 7.52 29.14 -17.02
CA ILE A 124 7.81 28.16 -15.98
C ILE A 124 6.97 26.94 -16.23
N ILE A 125 7.59 25.87 -16.70
CA ILE A 125 6.88 24.66 -17.08
C ILE A 125 6.93 23.69 -15.91
N SER A 126 5.77 23.31 -15.39
CA SER A 126 5.65 22.18 -14.47
C SER A 126 4.90 21.06 -15.17
N ILE A 127 5.61 19.99 -15.51
CA ILE A 127 5.08 18.82 -16.14
C ILE A 127 4.92 17.78 -15.03
N SER A 128 3.67 17.55 -14.62
CA SER A 128 3.31 16.45 -13.72
C SER A 128 2.77 15.31 -14.58
N GLY A 129 3.25 14.13 -14.37
CA GLY A 129 2.91 12.93 -15.14
C GLY A 129 4.08 11.99 -15.06
N SER A 130 3.85 10.71 -15.30
CA SER A 130 4.94 9.77 -15.35
C SER A 130 5.41 9.60 -16.78
N TYR A 131 6.67 9.80 -16.94
CA TYR A 131 7.37 9.56 -18.20
C TYR A 131 8.43 8.51 -17.95
N ILE A 132 8.43 7.46 -18.75
CA ILE A 132 9.49 6.45 -18.73
C ILE A 132 10.50 6.77 -19.81
N VAL A 133 11.76 6.78 -19.44
CA VAL A 133 12.88 6.81 -20.40
C VAL A 133 12.98 5.42 -21.03
N ASN A 134 12.75 5.32 -22.33
CA ASN A 134 12.82 4.05 -23.03
C ASN A 134 13.33 4.25 -24.48
N ASN A 135 14.36 3.50 -24.85
CA ASN A 135 14.96 3.54 -26.18
C ASN A 135 15.31 4.93 -26.71
N GLY A 136 15.70 5.85 -25.82
CA GLY A 136 16.09 7.24 -26.16
C GLY A 136 14.92 8.19 -26.34
N ASP A 137 13.74 7.82 -25.96
CA ASP A 137 12.54 8.69 -25.92
C ASP A 137 11.96 8.77 -24.50
N LEU A 138 11.13 9.78 -24.27
CA LEU A 138 10.29 9.89 -23.10
C LEU A 138 8.87 9.50 -23.52
N SER A 139 8.46 8.30 -23.18
CA SER A 139 7.07 7.87 -23.36
C SER A 139 6.25 8.22 -22.13
N LEU A 140 4.99 8.64 -22.33
CA LEU A 140 4.03 8.65 -21.23
C LEU A 140 3.95 7.22 -20.70
N ASN A 141 4.11 7.06 -19.41
CA ASN A 141 3.77 5.80 -18.80
C ASN A 141 2.23 5.72 -18.77
N GLU A 142 1.64 5.11 -19.80
CA GLU A 142 0.20 4.92 -19.90
C GLU A 142 -0.34 4.05 -18.76
N ASN A 143 0.54 3.36 -18.05
CA ASN A 143 0.23 2.51 -16.90
C ASN A 143 0.24 3.28 -15.57
N ILE A 144 0.18 4.62 -15.56
CA ILE A 144 -0.04 5.32 -14.30
C ILE A 144 -1.52 5.35 -13.98
N PHE A 145 -1.76 4.75 -12.84
CA PHE A 145 -3.08 4.83 -12.23
C PHE A 145 -3.39 6.28 -11.82
N SER A 146 -4.51 6.80 -12.30
CA SER A 146 -5.10 8.04 -11.83
C SER A 146 -6.57 7.81 -11.55
N TRP A 147 -7.04 8.29 -10.40
CA TRP A 147 -8.46 8.25 -10.09
C TRP A 147 -9.25 9.15 -11.05
N ASN A 148 -10.23 8.58 -11.74
CA ASN A 148 -11.28 9.37 -12.35
C ASN A 148 -12.31 9.74 -11.28
N ILE A 149 -12.83 10.95 -11.34
CA ILE A 149 -13.95 11.38 -10.48
C ILE A 149 -15.17 11.51 -11.38
N THR A 150 -16.22 10.76 -11.07
CA THR A 150 -17.44 10.77 -11.91
C THR A 150 -18.69 10.69 -11.04
N SER A 151 -19.83 11.05 -11.63
CA SER A 151 -21.13 10.93 -10.98
C SER A 151 -21.58 9.46 -10.95
N PRO A 152 -22.17 9.00 -9.83
CA PRO A 152 -22.70 7.62 -9.71
C PRO A 152 -23.64 7.23 -10.85
N GLU A 153 -24.49 8.16 -11.30
CA GLU A 153 -25.47 7.91 -12.37
C GLU A 153 -24.81 7.57 -13.71
N THR A 154 -23.61 8.10 -13.95
CA THR A 154 -22.83 7.76 -15.16
C THR A 154 -22.48 6.27 -15.23
N LEU A 155 -22.40 5.63 -14.06
CA LEU A 155 -22.07 4.20 -13.89
C LEU A 155 -23.31 3.36 -13.56
N GLY A 156 -24.51 3.92 -13.68
CA GLY A 156 -25.77 3.23 -13.44
C GLY A 156 -26.13 3.07 -11.97
N ILE A 157 -25.47 3.80 -11.06
CA ILE A 157 -25.75 3.78 -9.62
C ILE A 157 -26.65 4.96 -9.27
N GLU A 158 -27.69 4.69 -8.49
CA GLU A 158 -28.60 5.75 -8.03
C GLU A 158 -27.92 6.71 -7.06
N LEU A 159 -27.92 8.00 -7.41
CA LEU A 159 -27.34 9.06 -6.59
C LEU A 159 -27.91 9.09 -5.16
N THR A 160 -29.21 8.83 -5.02
CA THR A 160 -29.89 8.84 -3.71
C THR A 160 -29.36 7.80 -2.74
N LYS A 161 -28.95 6.63 -3.24
CA LYS A 161 -28.34 5.58 -2.43
C LYS A 161 -26.96 5.98 -1.94
N VAL A 162 -26.14 6.54 -2.85
CA VAL A 162 -24.81 7.07 -2.49
C VAL A 162 -24.93 8.23 -1.50
N GLN A 163 -25.91 9.12 -1.68
CA GLN A 163 -26.16 10.23 -0.76
C GLN A 163 -26.50 9.72 0.64
N LYS A 164 -27.38 8.73 0.78
CA LYS A 164 -27.73 8.12 2.10
C LYS A 164 -26.50 7.52 2.77
N LEU A 165 -25.67 6.78 2.04
CA LEU A 165 -24.42 6.22 2.55
C LEU A 165 -23.50 7.33 3.08
N ILE A 166 -23.28 8.37 2.30
CA ILE A 166 -22.40 9.48 2.68
C ILE A 166 -22.99 10.31 3.83
N GLU A 167 -24.30 10.52 3.87
CA GLU A 167 -24.96 11.20 4.99
C GLU A 167 -24.77 10.41 6.30
N TYR A 168 -24.93 9.11 6.26
CA TYR A 168 -24.66 8.24 7.41
C TYR A 168 -23.18 8.30 7.85
N ILE A 169 -22.24 8.17 6.92
CA ILE A 169 -20.81 8.27 7.19
C ILE A 169 -20.43 9.59 7.90
N LYS A 170 -21.17 10.67 7.63
CA LYS A 170 -20.96 11.99 8.24
C LYS A 170 -21.53 12.14 9.66
N GLU A 171 -22.24 11.15 10.18
CA GLU A 171 -22.78 11.26 11.53
C GLU A 171 -21.67 11.47 12.55
N PRO A 172 -21.80 12.46 13.45
CA PRO A 172 -20.75 12.81 14.41
C PRO A 172 -20.33 11.65 15.31
N SER A 173 -21.26 10.74 15.63
CA SER A 173 -21.01 9.56 16.47
C SER A 173 -20.04 8.56 15.84
N LEU A 174 -19.84 8.63 14.52
CA LEU A 174 -18.94 7.74 13.80
C LEU A 174 -17.48 8.24 13.78
N ASN A 175 -17.24 9.49 14.12
CA ASN A 175 -15.91 10.12 14.10
C ASN A 175 -15.13 9.88 12.80
N THR A 176 -15.83 9.83 11.66
CA THR A 176 -15.20 9.56 10.37
C THR A 176 -14.25 10.69 9.98
N GLN A 177 -13.01 10.35 9.67
CA GLN A 177 -12.04 11.26 9.05
C GLN A 177 -12.21 11.30 7.55
N ALA A 178 -12.28 10.12 6.92
CA ALA A 178 -12.36 9.98 5.48
C ALA A 178 -13.17 8.76 5.07
N ALA A 179 -13.84 8.86 3.94
CA ALA A 179 -14.44 7.72 3.26
C ALA A 179 -14.40 7.94 1.75
N ILE A 180 -14.15 6.88 1.00
CA ILE A 180 -14.10 6.90 -0.47
C ILE A 180 -14.89 5.71 -0.98
N LEU A 181 -15.85 5.97 -1.86
CA LEU A 181 -16.61 4.97 -2.59
C LEU A 181 -16.15 4.94 -4.03
N ILE A 182 -15.78 3.75 -4.49
CA ILE A 182 -15.19 3.53 -5.80
C ILE A 182 -16.00 2.48 -6.54
N GLN A 183 -16.21 2.72 -7.83
CA GLN A 183 -16.71 1.70 -8.73
C GLN A 183 -15.81 1.67 -9.97
N SER A 184 -15.18 0.53 -10.22
CA SER A 184 -14.10 0.40 -11.19
C SER A 184 -12.98 1.42 -10.88
N ASN A 185 -12.35 2.02 -11.85
CA ASN A 185 -11.30 3.02 -11.61
C ASN A 185 -11.84 4.43 -11.27
N ASN A 186 -13.11 4.55 -10.83
CA ASN A 186 -13.76 5.83 -10.61
C ASN A 186 -14.07 6.04 -9.12
N ILE A 187 -13.69 7.19 -8.59
CA ILE A 187 -14.24 7.69 -7.34
C ILE A 187 -15.63 8.28 -7.64
N ILE A 188 -16.66 7.67 -7.07
CA ILE A 188 -18.06 8.11 -7.22
C ILE A 188 -18.58 8.90 -6.03
N ALA A 189 -17.93 8.79 -4.88
CA ALA A 189 -18.12 9.67 -3.74
C ALA A 189 -16.87 9.69 -2.86
N GLU A 190 -16.59 10.85 -2.29
CA GLU A 190 -15.45 11.08 -1.43
C GLU A 190 -15.82 12.06 -0.32
N TYR A 191 -15.47 11.74 0.92
CA TYR A 191 -15.70 12.57 2.09
C TYR A 191 -14.45 12.69 2.92
N TYR A 192 -14.17 13.90 3.38
CA TYR A 192 -13.16 14.23 4.39
C TYR A 192 -13.81 15.13 5.44
N ALA A 193 -13.58 14.83 6.70
CA ALA A 193 -14.07 15.65 7.81
C ALA A 193 -13.42 17.05 7.78
N GLU A 194 -14.06 18.01 8.46
CA GLU A 194 -13.51 19.37 8.58
C GLU A 194 -12.11 19.33 9.16
N GLY A 195 -11.16 20.02 8.51
CA GLY A 195 -9.75 20.05 8.86
C GLY A 195 -8.90 18.93 8.27
N TYR A 196 -9.49 17.98 7.55
CA TYR A 196 -8.79 16.88 6.89
C TYR A 196 -8.94 16.93 5.37
N ASN A 197 -8.01 16.29 4.67
CA ASN A 197 -8.00 16.23 3.21
C ASN A 197 -7.42 14.90 2.71
N LYS A 198 -7.41 14.70 1.40
CA LYS A 198 -6.97 13.46 0.73
C LYS A 198 -5.51 13.06 0.96
N ASN A 199 -4.67 13.97 1.46
CA ASN A 199 -3.25 13.71 1.70
C ASN A 199 -2.95 13.42 3.18
N ASP A 200 -3.95 13.53 4.07
CA ASP A 200 -3.77 13.23 5.47
C ASP A 200 -3.79 11.72 5.69
N LEU A 201 -2.90 11.26 6.57
CA LEU A 201 -2.79 9.86 6.90
C LEU A 201 -3.99 9.39 7.73
N VAL A 202 -4.28 8.12 7.57
CA VAL A 202 -5.15 7.31 8.42
C VAL A 202 -4.41 6.03 8.79
N THR A 203 -4.87 5.32 9.81
CA THR A 203 -4.25 4.05 10.21
C THR A 203 -5.19 2.88 9.99
N SER A 204 -4.61 1.73 9.71
CA SER A 204 -5.33 0.50 9.36
C SER A 204 -5.96 -0.21 10.56
N TRP A 205 -5.32 -0.16 11.75
CA TRP A 205 -5.53 -1.19 12.76
C TRP A 205 -5.54 -2.58 12.11
N SER A 206 -6.50 -3.43 12.45
CA SER A 206 -6.53 -4.82 11.95
C SER A 206 -6.78 -4.98 10.45
N VAL A 207 -7.08 -3.92 9.69
CA VAL A 207 -7.09 -3.96 8.23
C VAL A 207 -5.73 -4.40 7.67
N ALA A 208 -4.62 -4.11 8.39
CA ALA A 208 -3.28 -4.58 8.05
C ALA A 208 -3.18 -6.10 7.86
N LYS A 209 -4.00 -6.89 8.56
CA LYS A 209 -4.02 -8.34 8.45
C LYS A 209 -4.32 -8.82 7.02
N SER A 210 -5.22 -8.12 6.33
CA SER A 210 -5.58 -8.44 4.94
C SER A 210 -4.43 -8.13 3.97
N PHE A 211 -3.65 -7.08 4.24
CA PHE A 211 -2.41 -6.81 3.50
C PHE A 211 -1.37 -7.91 3.74
N SER A 212 -1.20 -8.33 5.00
CA SER A 212 -0.28 -9.41 5.34
C SER A 212 -0.67 -10.73 4.70
N SER A 213 -1.96 -11.05 4.65
CA SER A 213 -2.48 -12.21 3.91
C SER A 213 -2.13 -12.14 2.43
N THR A 214 -2.33 -10.98 1.81
CA THR A 214 -1.98 -10.78 0.39
C THR A 214 -0.50 -11.02 0.14
N LEU A 215 0.39 -10.55 1.03
CA LEU A 215 1.83 -10.80 0.94
C LEU A 215 2.21 -12.28 1.11
N ILE A 216 1.50 -13.02 1.96
CA ILE A 216 1.65 -14.49 2.03
C ILE A 216 1.24 -15.13 0.70
N GLY A 217 0.14 -14.68 0.09
CA GLY A 217 -0.30 -15.16 -1.22
C GLY A 217 0.75 -14.91 -2.31
N ILE A 218 1.33 -13.72 -2.35
CA ILE A 218 2.43 -13.41 -3.27
C ILE A 218 3.63 -14.32 -3.03
N ALA A 219 3.98 -14.61 -1.76
CA ALA A 219 5.08 -15.51 -1.44
C ALA A 219 4.82 -16.97 -1.89
N ILE A 220 3.57 -17.40 -1.91
CA ILE A 220 3.16 -18.68 -2.48
C ILE A 220 3.27 -18.63 -4.01
N ASP A 221 2.76 -17.59 -4.65
CA ASP A 221 2.84 -17.40 -6.11
C ASP A 221 4.29 -17.36 -6.61
N GLU A 222 5.20 -16.75 -5.84
CA GLU A 222 6.64 -16.69 -6.14
C GLU A 222 7.38 -17.99 -5.77
N GLY A 223 6.73 -18.93 -5.08
CA GLY A 223 7.32 -20.23 -4.69
C GLY A 223 8.26 -20.17 -3.49
N TYR A 224 8.27 -19.08 -2.72
CA TYR A 224 8.98 -19.01 -1.43
C TYR A 224 8.29 -19.80 -0.33
N ILE A 225 6.96 -19.88 -0.40
CA ILE A 225 6.11 -20.73 0.44
C ILE A 225 5.48 -21.76 -0.47
N GLY A 226 5.49 -23.04 -0.05
CA GLY A 226 5.00 -24.13 -0.89
C GLY A 226 3.48 -24.14 -1.04
N SER A 227 2.76 -24.02 0.06
CA SER A 227 1.29 -23.94 0.07
C SER A 227 0.76 -23.55 1.45
N VAL A 228 -0.54 -23.29 1.54
CA VAL A 228 -1.24 -23.07 2.83
C VAL A 228 -1.27 -24.32 3.71
N ASP A 229 -1.09 -25.50 3.13
CA ASP A 229 -1.05 -26.78 3.86
C ASP A 229 0.32 -27.08 4.48
N ASP A 230 1.34 -26.30 4.15
CA ASP A 230 2.67 -26.47 4.73
C ASP A 230 2.61 -26.33 6.25
N SER A 231 3.35 -27.19 6.95
CA SER A 231 3.61 -26.97 8.36
C SER A 231 4.38 -25.67 8.55
N ILE A 232 3.90 -24.80 9.43
CA ILE A 232 4.59 -23.54 9.75
C ILE A 232 5.98 -23.76 10.33
N SER A 233 6.30 -24.95 10.83
CA SER A 233 7.63 -25.33 11.30
C SER A 233 8.69 -25.29 10.20
N LEU A 234 8.30 -25.30 8.93
CA LEU A 234 9.20 -25.06 7.79
C LEU A 234 9.76 -23.64 7.81
N TYR A 235 8.95 -22.69 8.27
CA TYR A 235 9.25 -21.25 8.29
C TYR A 235 9.52 -20.71 9.70
N LEU A 236 9.08 -21.43 10.74
CA LEU A 236 9.33 -21.12 12.15
C LEU A 236 10.16 -22.26 12.78
N PRO A 237 11.48 -22.23 12.66
CA PRO A 237 12.35 -23.31 13.15
C PRO A 237 12.27 -23.52 14.67
N GLU A 238 11.77 -22.55 15.40
CA GLU A 238 11.48 -22.64 16.84
C GLU A 238 10.38 -23.67 17.14
N TRP A 239 9.50 -23.96 16.18
CA TRP A 239 8.35 -24.86 16.32
C TRP A 239 8.53 -26.22 15.62
N LYS A 240 9.76 -26.73 15.55
CA LYS A 240 10.08 -28.04 14.91
C LYS A 240 9.77 -29.27 15.76
N THR A 241 9.06 -29.10 16.86
CA THR A 241 8.71 -30.20 17.77
C THR A 241 7.21 -30.22 18.00
N GLU A 242 6.67 -31.40 18.29
CA GLU A 242 5.32 -31.56 18.76
C GLU A 242 5.04 -30.67 19.99
N PRO A 243 3.86 -30.06 20.08
CA PRO A 243 2.72 -30.19 19.16
C PRO A 243 2.66 -29.12 18.04
N GLN A 244 3.51 -28.09 18.06
CA GLN A 244 3.44 -26.94 17.15
C GLN A 244 3.73 -27.29 15.69
N GLU A 245 4.54 -28.35 15.43
CA GLU A 245 4.82 -28.79 14.05
C GLU A 245 3.57 -29.26 13.29
N ASN A 246 2.46 -29.50 13.99
CA ASN A 246 1.19 -29.89 13.37
C ASN A 246 0.33 -28.70 12.93
N ILE A 247 0.76 -27.46 13.21
CA ILE A 247 0.05 -26.27 12.77
C ILE A 247 0.42 -26.01 11.30
N SER A 248 -0.57 -25.97 10.41
CA SER A 248 -0.38 -25.55 9.03
C SER A 248 -0.56 -24.04 8.89
N LEU A 249 0.02 -23.48 7.81
CA LEU A 249 -0.11 -22.05 7.50
C LEU A 249 -1.57 -21.60 7.38
N LYS A 250 -2.45 -22.45 6.81
CA LYS A 250 -3.89 -22.14 6.72
C LYS A 250 -4.56 -21.98 8.07
N TYR A 251 -4.11 -22.71 9.11
CA TYR A 251 -4.67 -22.57 10.45
C TYR A 251 -4.26 -21.23 11.08
N LEU A 252 -3.05 -20.76 10.79
CA LEU A 252 -2.61 -19.43 11.22
C LEU A 252 -3.41 -18.33 10.49
N LEU A 253 -3.50 -18.43 9.17
CA LEU A 253 -4.27 -17.50 8.33
C LEU A 253 -5.75 -17.44 8.71
N GLY A 254 -6.36 -18.59 9.00
CA GLY A 254 -7.76 -18.73 9.36
C GLY A 254 -8.06 -18.52 10.85
N MET A 255 -7.09 -18.07 11.67
CA MET A 255 -7.28 -17.88 13.12
C MET A 255 -7.69 -19.17 13.85
N ARG A 256 -7.03 -20.29 13.53
CA ARG A 256 -7.32 -21.64 14.06
C ARG A 256 -6.07 -22.37 14.50
N SER A 257 -5.05 -21.64 14.90
CA SER A 257 -3.76 -22.23 15.34
C SER A 257 -3.91 -23.18 16.55
N GLY A 258 -4.95 -22.97 17.35
CA GLY A 258 -5.12 -23.70 18.61
C GLY A 258 -4.19 -23.23 19.72
N MET A 259 -3.35 -22.24 19.43
CA MET A 259 -2.49 -21.60 20.41
C MET A 259 -3.29 -20.88 21.49
N ASP A 260 -2.69 -20.79 22.67
CA ASP A 260 -3.28 -20.06 23.77
C ASP A 260 -3.25 -18.56 23.50
N ASP A 261 -4.40 -17.92 23.67
CA ASP A 261 -4.47 -16.48 23.52
C ASP A 261 -4.03 -15.84 24.84
N HIS A 262 -3.01 -15.01 24.78
CA HIS A 262 -2.66 -14.21 25.94
C HIS A 262 -3.80 -13.24 26.24
N PRO A 263 -4.25 -13.15 27.49
CA PRO A 263 -5.43 -12.37 27.80
C PRO A 263 -5.25 -10.87 27.48
N GLY A 264 -6.17 -10.32 26.72
CA GLY A 264 -6.27 -8.89 26.44
C GLY A 264 -5.30 -8.37 25.40
N LEU A 265 -4.72 -7.20 25.66
CA LEU A 265 -3.79 -6.50 24.76
C LEU A 265 -2.32 -6.86 25.03
N GLY A 266 -2.04 -8.10 25.46
CA GLY A 266 -0.71 -8.52 25.93
C GLY A 266 0.41 -8.27 24.93
N VAL A 267 0.18 -8.60 23.67
CA VAL A 267 1.16 -8.42 22.57
C VAL A 267 1.56 -6.96 22.40
N TYR A 268 0.63 -6.01 22.54
CA TYR A 268 0.90 -4.59 22.33
C TYR A 268 1.92 -3.98 23.32
N PHE A 269 2.12 -4.62 24.47
CA PHE A 269 3.04 -4.12 25.52
C PHE A 269 4.41 -4.81 25.49
N GLN A 270 4.68 -5.61 24.47
CA GLN A 270 5.94 -6.33 24.36
C GLN A 270 6.98 -5.53 23.57
N ASN A 271 8.25 -5.70 23.92
CA ASN A 271 9.34 -5.12 23.16
C ASN A 271 9.66 -5.93 21.91
N ASP A 272 9.45 -7.23 21.96
CA ASP A 272 9.63 -8.20 20.89
C ASP A 272 8.34 -9.00 20.76
N MET A 273 7.48 -8.54 19.88
CA MET A 273 6.14 -9.11 19.72
C MET A 273 6.17 -10.44 18.96
N VAL A 274 7.18 -10.67 18.11
CA VAL A 274 7.36 -11.96 17.43
C VAL A 274 7.74 -13.03 18.44
N ASN A 275 8.77 -12.80 19.26
CA ASN A 275 9.18 -13.79 20.26
C ASN A 275 8.07 -14.03 21.30
N TYR A 276 7.34 -13.01 21.68
CA TYR A 276 6.16 -13.18 22.55
C TYR A 276 5.09 -14.07 21.91
N SER A 277 4.84 -13.89 20.59
CA SER A 277 3.88 -14.70 19.85
C SER A 277 4.35 -16.14 19.65
N LEU A 278 5.65 -16.37 19.55
CA LEU A 278 6.26 -17.72 19.48
C LEU A 278 6.20 -18.47 20.80
N ASP A 279 6.23 -17.77 21.95
CA ASP A 279 6.29 -18.37 23.29
C ASP A 279 4.89 -18.72 23.84
N ARG A 280 4.01 -19.21 22.95
CA ARG A 280 2.65 -19.65 23.31
C ARG A 280 2.56 -21.17 23.35
N GLU A 281 1.69 -21.66 24.23
CA GLU A 281 1.37 -23.09 24.31
C GLU A 281 0.12 -23.40 23.45
N ILE A 282 0.04 -24.63 22.96
CA ILE A 282 -1.20 -25.12 22.34
C ILE A 282 -2.19 -25.47 23.45
N SER A 283 -3.34 -24.81 23.44
CA SER A 283 -4.43 -25.06 24.37
C SER A 283 -5.56 -25.89 23.77
N ARG A 284 -5.61 -25.98 22.44
CA ARG A 284 -6.63 -26.71 21.66
C ARG A 284 -5.99 -27.38 20.46
N GLU A 285 -6.63 -28.39 19.91
CA GLU A 285 -6.20 -29.01 18.66
C GLU A 285 -6.27 -27.99 17.52
N PRO A 286 -5.20 -27.80 16.71
CA PRO A 286 -5.21 -26.92 15.58
C PRO A 286 -6.33 -27.25 14.58
N GLY A 287 -6.97 -26.22 14.04
CA GLY A 287 -8.08 -26.34 13.07
C GLY A 287 -9.47 -26.51 13.67
N ILE A 288 -9.63 -26.83 14.95
CA ILE A 288 -10.93 -27.17 15.56
C ILE A 288 -11.79 -25.93 15.88
N ALA A 289 -11.17 -24.83 16.29
CA ALA A 289 -11.90 -23.66 16.75
C ALA A 289 -11.32 -22.36 16.21
N PHE A 290 -12.21 -21.44 15.83
CA PHE A 290 -11.83 -20.07 15.53
C PHE A 290 -11.53 -19.32 16.83
N SER A 291 -10.38 -18.62 16.87
CA SER A 291 -10.03 -17.69 17.94
C SER A 291 -9.24 -16.53 17.33
N TYR A 292 -9.86 -15.36 17.30
CA TYR A 292 -9.22 -14.18 16.71
C TYR A 292 -7.96 -13.79 17.49
N SER A 293 -6.80 -13.86 16.86
CA SER A 293 -5.50 -13.72 17.49
C SER A 293 -4.60 -12.73 16.73
N ASN A 294 -4.14 -11.69 17.43
CA ASN A 294 -3.12 -10.79 16.90
C ASN A 294 -1.76 -11.49 16.85
N GLU A 295 -1.52 -12.35 17.78
CA GLU A 295 -0.29 -13.15 17.90
C GLU A 295 -0.11 -14.09 16.71
N ASP A 296 -1.19 -14.73 16.22
CA ASP A 296 -1.14 -15.55 15.02
C ASP A 296 -0.70 -14.72 13.82
N SER A 297 -1.29 -13.54 13.66
CA SER A 297 -0.95 -12.65 12.54
C SER A 297 0.43 -12.03 12.68
N MET A 298 0.94 -11.79 13.91
CA MET A 298 2.28 -11.23 14.13
C MET A 298 3.37 -12.16 13.59
N LEU A 299 3.12 -13.46 13.56
CA LEU A 299 4.09 -14.45 13.07
C LEU A 299 4.36 -14.37 11.56
N PHE A 300 3.48 -13.73 10.78
CA PHE A 300 3.72 -13.53 9.34
C PHE A 300 4.98 -12.73 9.07
N SER A 301 5.37 -11.81 9.97
CA SER A 301 6.65 -11.11 9.87
C SER A 301 7.83 -12.09 9.80
N ARG A 302 7.92 -13.02 10.74
CA ARG A 302 8.99 -14.01 10.79
C ARG A 302 8.87 -15.07 9.69
N ILE A 303 7.65 -15.43 9.30
CA ILE A 303 7.42 -16.42 8.22
C ILE A 303 7.95 -15.88 6.90
N ILE A 304 7.63 -14.65 6.54
CA ILE A 304 8.14 -14.01 5.31
C ILE A 304 9.66 -13.84 5.37
N GLU A 305 10.20 -13.34 6.48
CA GLU A 305 11.66 -13.19 6.66
C GLU A 305 12.39 -14.51 6.41
N ASN A 306 11.94 -15.60 7.04
CA ASN A 306 12.58 -16.91 6.92
C ASN A 306 12.38 -17.55 5.54
N ALA A 307 11.24 -17.33 4.89
CA ALA A 307 10.95 -17.87 3.57
C ALA A 307 11.72 -17.14 2.47
N THR A 308 11.83 -15.80 2.55
CA THR A 308 12.34 -14.96 1.46
C THR A 308 13.74 -14.42 1.68
N SER A 309 14.23 -14.41 2.92
CA SER A 309 15.46 -13.76 3.39
C SER A 309 15.41 -12.22 3.27
N LEU A 310 14.23 -11.64 3.13
CA LEU A 310 13.95 -10.20 3.19
C LEU A 310 13.16 -9.91 4.46
N ASP A 311 13.38 -8.74 5.08
CA ASP A 311 12.45 -8.34 6.13
C ASP A 311 11.04 -8.09 5.55
N PHE A 312 10.04 -8.12 6.43
CA PHE A 312 8.64 -8.05 5.98
C PHE A 312 8.34 -6.73 5.25
N GLN A 313 8.87 -5.60 5.73
CA GLN A 313 8.65 -4.30 5.10
C GLN A 313 9.30 -4.24 3.73
N GLU A 314 10.55 -4.68 3.58
CA GLU A 314 11.24 -4.71 2.30
C GLU A 314 10.52 -5.62 1.29
N TYR A 315 9.99 -6.76 1.76
CA TYR A 315 9.17 -7.63 0.92
C TYR A 315 7.88 -6.95 0.49
N ALA A 316 7.15 -6.31 1.41
CA ALA A 316 5.93 -5.57 1.12
C ALA A 316 6.14 -4.42 0.14
N ASP A 317 7.20 -3.63 0.35
CA ASP A 317 7.55 -2.51 -0.53
C ASP A 317 7.78 -2.98 -1.96
N THR A 318 8.60 -4.02 -2.12
CA THR A 318 9.04 -4.47 -3.45
C THR A 318 7.97 -5.27 -4.20
N ARG A 319 7.07 -5.94 -3.51
CA ARG A 319 6.08 -6.84 -4.11
C ARG A 319 4.68 -6.26 -4.22
N LEU A 320 4.31 -5.34 -3.32
CA LEU A 320 2.96 -4.78 -3.26
C LEU A 320 2.97 -3.25 -3.40
N PHE A 321 3.59 -2.53 -2.47
CA PHE A 321 3.40 -1.09 -2.37
C PHE A 321 3.97 -0.32 -3.55
N ASN A 322 5.19 -0.63 -3.99
CA ASN A 322 5.79 0.01 -5.17
C ASN A 322 5.00 -0.30 -6.46
N LYS A 323 4.38 -1.48 -6.56
CA LYS A 323 3.55 -1.87 -7.71
C LYS A 323 2.27 -1.04 -7.80
N LEU A 324 1.68 -0.72 -6.66
CA LEU A 324 0.47 0.09 -6.56
C LEU A 324 0.77 1.61 -6.48
N ASP A 325 2.03 2.03 -6.50
CA ASP A 325 2.46 3.42 -6.20
C ASP A 325 1.81 3.89 -4.89
N ILE A 326 1.96 3.09 -3.83
CA ILE A 326 1.52 3.37 -2.46
C ILE A 326 2.72 3.83 -1.64
N LYS A 327 2.50 4.80 -0.77
CA LYS A 327 3.43 5.25 0.25
C LYS A 327 2.82 5.02 1.60
N GLU A 328 3.47 4.18 2.36
CA GLU A 328 3.00 3.80 3.67
C GLU A 328 4.07 3.98 4.72
N THR A 329 3.65 3.84 5.96
CA THR A 329 4.51 3.58 7.10
C THR A 329 3.88 2.45 7.89
N TRP A 330 4.55 1.31 7.98
CA TRP A 330 4.08 0.21 8.80
C TRP A 330 4.77 0.25 10.16
N TRP A 331 3.99 0.12 11.21
CA TRP A 331 4.53 0.16 12.56
C TRP A 331 5.43 -1.03 12.83
N THR A 332 6.46 -0.80 13.65
CA THR A 332 7.36 -1.83 14.13
C THR A 332 7.36 -1.86 15.66
N ASP A 333 7.66 -3.03 16.22
CA ASP A 333 7.97 -3.13 17.64
C ASP A 333 9.39 -2.60 17.95
N LYS A 334 9.79 -2.63 19.21
CA LYS A 334 11.11 -2.13 19.64
C LYS A 334 12.28 -3.01 19.16
N SER A 335 12.00 -4.23 18.74
CA SER A 335 12.98 -5.14 18.15
C SER A 335 13.10 -5.00 16.64
N GLY A 336 12.26 -4.15 16.03
CA GLY A 336 12.26 -3.86 14.60
C GLY A 336 11.34 -4.78 13.77
N ASN A 337 10.56 -5.65 14.41
CA ASN A 337 9.61 -6.50 13.68
C ASN A 337 8.40 -5.69 13.22
N THR A 338 8.01 -5.81 11.96
CA THR A 338 6.80 -5.17 11.41
C THR A 338 5.55 -5.77 12.04
N LEU A 339 4.61 -4.91 12.46
CA LEU A 339 3.35 -5.32 13.08
C LEU A 339 2.34 -5.80 12.03
N THR A 340 2.49 -7.03 11.59
CA THR A 340 1.68 -7.63 10.51
C THR A 340 0.19 -7.75 10.81
N TYR A 341 -0.22 -7.43 12.03
CA TYR A 341 -1.62 -7.45 12.49
C TYR A 341 -2.26 -6.06 12.65
N ALA A 342 -1.47 -4.98 12.57
CA ALA A 342 -1.96 -3.62 12.80
C ALA A 342 -0.97 -2.56 12.29
N GLY A 343 -1.38 -1.30 12.32
CA GLY A 343 -0.46 -0.17 12.27
C GLY A 343 0.13 0.12 10.90
N LEU A 344 -0.65 -0.04 9.86
CA LEU A 344 -0.29 0.40 8.52
C LEU A 344 -0.92 1.76 8.25
N ASP A 345 -0.09 2.78 8.06
CA ASP A 345 -0.48 4.17 7.86
C ASP A 345 -0.26 4.58 6.40
N MET A 346 -1.28 5.10 5.77
CA MET A 346 -1.23 5.67 4.42
C MET A 346 -2.42 6.61 4.20
N THR A 347 -2.51 7.23 3.06
CA THR A 347 -3.68 8.05 2.72
C THR A 347 -4.92 7.19 2.43
N PRO A 348 -6.14 7.73 2.59
CA PRO A 348 -7.36 6.99 2.26
C PRO A 348 -7.40 6.51 0.81
N ARG A 349 -6.84 7.29 -0.12
CA ARG A 349 -6.79 6.92 -1.55
C ARG A 349 -5.82 5.78 -1.84
N GLU A 350 -4.78 5.61 -1.01
CA GLU A 350 -3.85 4.49 -1.11
C GLU A 350 -4.49 3.19 -0.59
N PHE A 351 -5.23 3.25 0.52
CA PHE A 351 -6.08 2.13 0.94
C PHE A 351 -7.10 1.74 -0.14
N ALA A 352 -7.65 2.74 -0.82
CA ALA A 352 -8.59 2.52 -1.92
C ALA A 352 -7.96 1.80 -3.11
N LYS A 353 -6.68 2.07 -3.45
CA LYS A 353 -5.95 1.33 -4.49
C LYS A 353 -5.84 -0.16 -4.14
N PHE A 354 -5.51 -0.48 -2.87
CA PHE A 354 -5.47 -1.87 -2.42
C PHE A 354 -6.85 -2.54 -2.55
N GLY A 355 -7.90 -1.88 -2.05
CA GLY A 355 -9.27 -2.41 -2.17
C GLY A 355 -9.68 -2.66 -3.62
N LEU A 356 -9.32 -1.76 -4.55
CA LEU A 356 -9.59 -1.92 -5.98
C LEU A 356 -8.80 -3.09 -6.58
N MET A 357 -7.51 -3.22 -6.26
CA MET A 357 -6.71 -4.36 -6.70
C MET A 357 -7.33 -5.70 -6.25
N ILE A 358 -7.82 -5.77 -5.02
CA ILE A 358 -8.53 -6.95 -4.51
C ILE A 358 -9.86 -7.16 -5.24
N ALA A 359 -10.64 -6.11 -5.52
CA ALA A 359 -11.88 -6.20 -6.30
C ALA A 359 -11.63 -6.71 -7.72
N GLN A 360 -10.48 -6.42 -8.28
CA GLN A 360 -10.03 -6.88 -9.59
C GLN A 360 -9.25 -8.20 -9.54
N GLU A 361 -9.55 -9.04 -8.55
CA GLU A 361 -9.00 -10.39 -8.43
C GLU A 361 -7.47 -10.42 -8.41
N GLY A 362 -6.87 -9.44 -7.73
CA GLY A 362 -5.43 -9.32 -7.56
C GLY A 362 -4.69 -8.67 -8.72
N LYS A 363 -5.41 -8.10 -9.69
CA LYS A 363 -4.83 -7.34 -10.80
C LYS A 363 -4.71 -5.85 -10.44
N TRP A 364 -3.61 -5.28 -10.89
CA TRP A 364 -3.41 -3.84 -10.86
C TRP A 364 -2.92 -3.36 -12.22
N LEU A 365 -3.73 -2.55 -12.89
CA LEU A 365 -3.51 -2.20 -14.30
C LEU A 365 -3.43 -3.49 -15.15
N ASP A 366 -2.33 -3.73 -15.84
CA ASP A 366 -2.13 -4.92 -16.68
C ASP A 366 -1.30 -6.01 -15.97
N GLU A 367 -0.96 -5.83 -14.67
CA GLU A 367 -0.11 -6.76 -13.92
C GLU A 367 -0.92 -7.56 -12.91
N GLN A 368 -0.72 -8.89 -12.85
CA GLN A 368 -1.22 -9.73 -11.77
C GLN A 368 -0.25 -9.60 -10.58
N ILE A 369 -0.69 -8.95 -9.50
CA ILE A 369 0.11 -8.71 -8.30
C ILE A 369 0.07 -9.92 -7.38
N VAL A 370 -1.09 -10.50 -7.20
CA VAL A 370 -1.33 -11.76 -6.48
C VAL A 370 -2.33 -12.58 -7.27
N SER A 371 -2.22 -13.90 -7.28
CA SER A 371 -3.08 -14.75 -8.11
C SER A 371 -4.57 -14.60 -7.78
N GLU A 372 -5.41 -14.71 -8.82
CA GLU A 372 -6.87 -14.79 -8.68
C GLU A 372 -7.29 -15.93 -7.75
N SER A 373 -6.59 -17.08 -7.84
CA SER A 373 -6.84 -18.23 -6.97
C SER A 373 -6.60 -17.90 -5.50
N TRP A 374 -5.57 -17.12 -5.17
CA TRP A 374 -5.34 -16.66 -3.81
C TRP A 374 -6.45 -15.76 -3.31
N ILE A 375 -6.87 -14.77 -4.10
CA ILE A 375 -7.97 -13.88 -3.72
C ILE A 375 -9.24 -14.70 -3.45
N GLY A 376 -9.61 -15.62 -4.35
CA GLY A 376 -10.77 -16.49 -4.16
C GLY A 376 -10.69 -17.33 -2.90
N GLU A 377 -9.53 -17.93 -2.61
CA GLU A 377 -9.33 -18.74 -1.40
C GLU A 377 -9.33 -17.89 -0.12
N ALA A 378 -8.62 -16.77 -0.13
CA ALA A 378 -8.47 -15.90 1.05
C ALA A 378 -9.78 -15.22 1.46
N THR A 379 -10.68 -14.94 0.52
CA THR A 379 -11.95 -14.26 0.76
C THR A 379 -13.15 -15.21 0.85
N THR A 380 -12.89 -16.51 0.81
CA THR A 380 -13.89 -17.55 1.07
C THR A 380 -13.82 -17.99 2.53
N GLU A 381 -14.99 -18.31 3.09
CA GLU A 381 -15.09 -18.86 4.46
C GLU A 381 -14.26 -20.12 4.60
N PHE A 382 -13.42 -20.17 5.62
CA PHE A 382 -12.55 -21.32 5.89
C PHE A 382 -13.36 -22.58 6.20
N ASP A 383 -14.39 -22.44 7.04
CA ASP A 383 -15.37 -23.46 7.42
C ASP A 383 -16.58 -22.80 8.07
N ASN A 384 -17.56 -23.59 8.47
CA ASN A 384 -18.80 -23.09 9.08
C ASN A 384 -18.65 -22.60 10.55
N LEU A 385 -17.44 -22.38 11.05
CA LEU A 385 -17.21 -21.97 12.45
C LEU A 385 -17.15 -20.45 12.62
N ALA A 386 -16.79 -19.71 11.58
CA ALA A 386 -16.75 -18.26 11.60
C ALA A 386 -16.83 -17.70 10.18
N SER A 387 -17.45 -16.55 10.01
CA SER A 387 -17.45 -15.78 8.74
C SER A 387 -16.07 -15.16 8.48
N TYR A 388 -15.05 -16.00 8.33
CA TYR A 388 -13.65 -15.61 8.22
C TYR A 388 -12.88 -16.54 7.30
N GLY A 389 -12.19 -15.94 6.32
CA GLY A 389 -11.25 -16.61 5.44
C GLY A 389 -9.79 -16.42 5.93
N TYR A 390 -8.86 -16.19 5.00
CA TYR A 390 -7.46 -15.93 5.35
C TYR A 390 -7.25 -14.44 5.61
N GLN A 391 -7.50 -14.02 6.86
CA GLN A 391 -7.40 -12.63 7.34
C GLN A 391 -8.42 -11.67 6.69
N TRP A 392 -9.53 -12.21 6.19
CA TRP A 392 -10.66 -11.48 5.64
C TRP A 392 -11.96 -11.89 6.32
N TRP A 393 -12.84 -10.92 6.56
CA TRP A 393 -14.23 -11.18 7.00
C TRP A 393 -15.07 -11.45 5.78
N THR A 394 -15.72 -12.61 5.77
CA THR A 394 -16.60 -13.06 4.68
C THR A 394 -18.06 -12.71 4.98
N SER A 395 -18.93 -12.78 3.97
CA SER A 395 -20.35 -12.47 4.13
C SER A 395 -21.19 -13.64 4.60
N THR A 396 -20.64 -14.85 4.63
CA THR A 396 -21.40 -16.06 4.99
C THR A 396 -21.71 -16.11 6.48
N ILE A 397 -22.92 -16.60 6.80
CA ILE A 397 -23.37 -16.79 8.17
C ILE A 397 -22.70 -18.04 8.74
N SER A 398 -22.07 -17.91 9.91
CA SER A 398 -21.61 -19.05 10.67
C SER A 398 -22.79 -19.77 11.35
N GLU A 399 -22.96 -21.06 11.12
CA GLU A 399 -23.96 -21.89 11.83
C GLU A 399 -23.77 -21.89 13.35
N SER A 400 -22.58 -21.60 13.83
CA SER A 400 -22.26 -21.58 15.26
C SER A 400 -22.68 -20.31 15.99
N GLY A 401 -23.07 -19.25 15.27
CA GLY A 401 -23.35 -17.94 15.85
C GLY A 401 -22.14 -17.25 16.50
N LEU A 402 -20.96 -17.84 16.39
CA LEU A 402 -19.70 -17.31 16.92
C LEU A 402 -18.95 -16.42 15.89
N GLY A 403 -19.49 -16.33 14.67
CA GLY A 403 -19.02 -15.35 13.71
C GLY A 403 -19.22 -13.97 14.28
N MET A 404 -18.14 -13.22 14.47
CA MET A 404 -18.29 -11.83 14.80
C MET A 404 -18.99 -11.16 13.62
N PHE A 405 -20.37 -11.21 13.63
CA PHE A 405 -21.11 -10.06 13.19
C PHE A 405 -21.64 -9.96 11.77
N ARG A 406 -21.54 -10.96 10.93
CA ARG A 406 -22.32 -10.92 9.69
C ARG A 406 -23.49 -11.88 9.78
N GLN A 407 -24.69 -11.33 9.84
CA GLN A 407 -25.93 -12.09 9.86
C GLN A 407 -26.57 -12.24 8.48
N ASP A 408 -26.06 -11.52 7.50
CA ASP A 408 -26.62 -11.43 6.17
C ASP A 408 -25.68 -12.02 5.11
N ASP A 409 -26.24 -12.68 4.13
CA ASP A 409 -25.54 -13.29 3.00
C ASP A 409 -25.24 -12.22 1.94
N TYR A 410 -24.36 -11.28 2.28
CA TYR A 410 -23.94 -10.26 1.33
C TYR A 410 -22.89 -10.80 0.36
N PRO A 411 -22.95 -10.40 -0.92
CA PRO A 411 -22.01 -10.83 -1.94
C PRO A 411 -20.70 -10.02 -1.91
N PHE A 412 -20.26 -9.57 -0.74
CA PHE A 412 -19.03 -8.82 -0.55
C PHE A 412 -18.32 -9.26 0.75
N PHE A 413 -17.03 -9.04 0.81
CA PHE A 413 -16.21 -9.33 1.97
C PHE A 413 -15.50 -8.05 2.45
N SER A 414 -14.83 -8.13 3.61
CA SER A 414 -14.24 -6.93 4.19
C SER A 414 -12.97 -7.18 4.99
N ALA A 415 -12.15 -6.15 5.04
CA ALA A 415 -11.13 -5.96 6.07
C ALA A 415 -11.66 -5.00 7.13
N LEU A 416 -11.64 -5.43 8.40
CA LEU A 416 -12.19 -4.65 9.51
C LEU A 416 -11.12 -4.37 10.55
N GLY A 417 -11.02 -3.12 10.98
CA GLY A 417 -10.10 -2.63 12.00
C GLY A 417 -10.81 -1.96 13.16
N LEU A 418 -10.12 -1.87 14.29
CA LEU A 418 -10.60 -1.22 15.50
C LEU A 418 -11.11 0.19 15.18
N ASP A 419 -12.10 0.66 15.94
CA ASP A 419 -12.74 1.97 15.83
C ASP A 419 -13.42 2.24 14.47
N GLY A 420 -13.52 1.26 13.59
CA GLY A 420 -14.23 1.39 12.32
C GLY A 420 -13.35 1.74 11.14
N GLN A 421 -12.15 1.21 11.09
CA GLN A 421 -11.33 1.21 9.89
C GLN A 421 -11.82 0.10 8.98
N TYR A 422 -12.33 0.40 7.77
CA TYR A 422 -12.99 -0.58 6.92
C TYR A 422 -12.55 -0.48 5.47
N ILE A 423 -12.42 -1.66 4.84
CA ILE A 423 -12.41 -1.83 3.39
C ILE A 423 -13.48 -2.88 3.08
N TYR A 424 -14.57 -2.48 2.42
CA TYR A 424 -15.57 -3.38 1.86
C TYR A 424 -15.28 -3.56 0.37
N VAL A 425 -15.34 -4.81 -0.09
CA VAL A 425 -15.01 -5.18 -1.47
C VAL A 425 -16.10 -6.07 -2.05
N TRP A 426 -16.70 -5.64 -3.14
CA TRP A 426 -17.69 -6.40 -3.89
C TRP A 426 -17.19 -6.64 -5.33
N PRO A 427 -16.50 -7.78 -5.59
CA PRO A 427 -15.83 -8.03 -6.87
C PRO A 427 -16.77 -8.00 -8.08
N GLU A 428 -17.94 -8.66 -8.03
CA GLU A 428 -18.87 -8.73 -9.15
C GLU A 428 -19.42 -7.35 -9.57
N LYS A 429 -19.30 -6.35 -8.71
CA LYS A 429 -19.69 -4.95 -8.98
C LYS A 429 -18.50 -4.04 -9.21
N ASP A 430 -17.29 -4.55 -9.03
CA ASP A 430 -16.04 -3.75 -9.00
C ASP A 430 -16.19 -2.53 -8.08
N LEU A 431 -16.88 -2.76 -6.93
CA LEU A 431 -17.30 -1.73 -5.98
C LEU A 431 -16.50 -1.87 -4.69
N VAL A 432 -15.95 -0.75 -4.23
CA VAL A 432 -15.14 -0.69 -3.00
C VAL A 432 -15.57 0.52 -2.17
N LEU A 433 -15.69 0.32 -0.87
CA LEU A 433 -15.81 1.39 0.11
C LEU A 433 -14.65 1.31 1.10
N VAL A 434 -13.91 2.39 1.24
CA VAL A 434 -12.98 2.57 2.35
C VAL A 434 -13.51 3.62 3.31
N ARG A 435 -13.37 3.38 4.62
CA ARG A 435 -13.79 4.32 5.66
C ARG A 435 -12.81 4.26 6.82
N PHE A 436 -12.42 5.44 7.33
CA PHE A 436 -11.46 5.59 8.42
C PHE A 436 -11.94 6.63 9.43
N THR A 437 -11.69 6.36 10.71
CA THR A 437 -11.92 7.33 11.79
C THR A 437 -10.76 8.29 11.95
N LYS A 438 -11.01 9.38 12.67
CA LYS A 438 -10.02 10.43 12.91
C LYS A 438 -8.78 9.87 13.58
N TYR A 439 -7.67 10.09 12.93
CA TYR A 439 -6.37 9.62 13.32
C TYR A 439 -5.72 10.61 14.29
N GLN A 440 -5.22 10.09 15.40
CA GLN A 440 -4.51 10.87 16.41
C GLN A 440 -3.08 10.35 16.55
N HIS A 441 -2.13 11.21 16.29
CA HIS A 441 -0.74 10.93 16.57
C HIS A 441 -0.45 11.17 18.05
N GLN A 442 0.12 10.17 18.71
CA GLN A 442 0.64 10.30 20.06
C GLN A 442 2.14 10.00 20.06
N GLY A 443 2.97 10.95 20.47
CA GLY A 443 4.42 10.82 20.46
C GLY A 443 5.11 11.33 19.20
N ASN A 444 6.26 10.78 18.86
CA ASN A 444 7.03 11.19 17.68
C ASN A 444 6.47 10.51 16.42
N ILE A 445 5.81 11.27 15.57
CA ILE A 445 5.20 10.81 14.32
C ILE A 445 6.23 10.42 13.23
N GLU A 446 7.51 10.74 13.41
CA GLU A 446 8.57 10.36 12.47
C GLU A 446 9.08 8.93 12.69
N SER A 447 8.66 8.28 13.78
CA SER A 447 9.09 6.93 14.12
C SER A 447 7.99 5.90 13.83
N SER A 448 8.32 4.87 13.06
CA SER A 448 7.47 3.69 12.89
C SER A 448 7.45 2.78 14.15
N VAL A 449 8.41 2.97 15.06
CA VAL A 449 8.51 2.17 16.29
C VAL A 449 7.44 2.60 17.29
N VAL A 450 6.60 1.66 17.69
CA VAL A 450 5.52 1.90 18.66
C VAL A 450 5.87 1.37 20.04
N ASP A 451 5.42 2.11 21.05
CA ASP A 451 5.53 1.72 22.46
C ASP A 451 4.25 2.07 23.21
N PHE A 452 3.32 1.14 23.23
CA PHE A 452 2.04 1.32 23.91
C PHE A 452 2.20 1.51 25.42
N GLY A 453 3.29 1.00 26.02
CA GLY A 453 3.60 1.14 27.44
C GLY A 453 3.97 2.56 27.85
N THR A 454 4.57 3.33 26.95
CA THR A 454 4.95 4.75 27.19
C THR A 454 4.02 5.76 26.52
N GLY A 455 3.00 5.29 25.79
CA GLY A 455 2.06 6.13 25.06
C GLY A 455 2.62 6.65 23.72
N THR A 456 3.71 6.09 23.23
CA THR A 456 4.24 6.39 21.91
C THR A 456 3.58 5.43 20.90
N TYR A 457 2.40 5.78 20.48
CA TYR A 457 1.66 5.04 19.45
C TYR A 457 0.74 6.00 18.70
N HIS A 458 0.27 5.54 17.57
CA HIS A 458 -0.70 6.24 16.76
C HIS A 458 -2.08 5.64 17.07
N GLY A 459 -3.02 6.46 17.47
CA GLY A 459 -4.36 6.04 17.82
C GLY A 459 -5.43 6.60 16.90
N THR A 460 -6.64 6.17 17.13
CA THR A 460 -7.82 6.72 16.47
C THR A 460 -8.82 7.21 17.49
N GLU A 461 -9.67 8.16 17.11
CA GLU A 461 -10.82 8.48 17.91
C GLU A 461 -11.80 7.32 17.90
N SER A 462 -12.22 6.88 19.09
CA SER A 462 -13.24 5.86 19.22
C SER A 462 -14.53 6.31 18.54
N GLY A 463 -14.95 5.57 17.52
CA GLY A 463 -16.21 5.76 16.82
C GLY A 463 -17.19 4.64 17.15
N ASN A 464 -18.48 4.88 16.96
CA ASN A 464 -19.43 3.79 16.90
C ASN A 464 -19.08 2.94 15.68
N MET A 465 -18.83 1.66 15.87
CA MET A 465 -18.44 0.76 14.78
C MET A 465 -19.53 0.60 13.72
N ALA A 466 -20.80 0.64 14.12
CA ALA A 466 -22.00 0.72 13.24
C ALA A 466 -21.91 -0.14 11.94
N ILE A 467 -21.33 -1.34 12.06
CA ILE A 467 -20.99 -2.20 10.94
C ILE A 467 -22.22 -2.52 10.10
N TYR A 468 -23.32 -2.90 10.75
CA TYR A 468 -24.54 -3.32 10.07
C TYR A 468 -25.16 -2.26 9.18
N GLU A 469 -25.36 -1.06 9.71
CA GLU A 469 -25.98 0.00 8.92
C GLU A 469 -25.11 0.41 7.74
N LEU A 470 -23.79 0.41 7.93
CA LEU A 470 -22.87 0.71 6.87
C LEU A 470 -22.85 -0.39 5.78
N GLU A 471 -22.91 -1.66 6.17
CA GLU A 471 -23.03 -2.79 5.25
C GLU A 471 -24.35 -2.76 4.47
N ASN A 472 -25.47 -2.49 5.13
CA ASN A 472 -26.76 -2.32 4.49
C ASN A 472 -26.76 -1.21 3.43
N LEU A 473 -26.18 -0.07 3.78
CA LEU A 473 -26.11 1.07 2.86
C LEU A 473 -25.15 0.81 1.69
N PHE A 474 -24.02 0.12 1.95
CA PHE A 474 -23.10 -0.30 0.91
C PHE A 474 -23.75 -1.32 -0.04
N TYR A 475 -24.44 -2.31 0.49
CA TYR A 475 -25.21 -3.27 -0.28
C TYR A 475 -26.27 -2.58 -1.14
N ALA A 476 -27.04 -1.66 -0.57
CA ALA A 476 -28.04 -0.90 -1.30
C ALA A 476 -27.47 -0.10 -2.48
N VAL A 477 -26.22 0.39 -2.38
CA VAL A 477 -25.53 1.06 -3.49
C VAL A 477 -25.23 0.07 -4.62
N GLY A 478 -24.72 -1.13 -4.30
CA GLY A 478 -24.27 -2.09 -5.30
C GLY A 478 -25.40 -2.89 -5.97
N ASP A 479 -26.48 -3.14 -5.25
CA ASP A 479 -27.50 -4.09 -5.70
C ASP A 479 -28.57 -3.49 -6.65
N ASN A 480 -28.74 -2.19 -6.70
CA ASN A 480 -29.75 -1.51 -7.55
C ASN A 480 -31.19 -1.99 -7.32
N LEU A 481 -31.52 -2.51 -6.14
CA LEU A 481 -32.84 -3.01 -5.81
C LEU A 481 -33.72 -1.86 -5.34
N GLU A 482 -34.66 -1.42 -6.19
CA GLU A 482 -35.67 -0.44 -5.79
C GLU A 482 -36.70 -1.01 -4.79
N ASP A 483 -36.86 -2.33 -4.72
CA ASP A 483 -37.99 -2.99 -4.05
C ASP A 483 -37.61 -4.05 -2.99
N GLN A 484 -36.34 -4.26 -2.65
CA GLN A 484 -36.00 -5.20 -1.57
C GLN A 484 -35.81 -4.46 -0.24
N ILE A 485 -36.51 -4.94 0.77
CA ILE A 485 -36.27 -4.53 2.15
C ILE A 485 -34.91 -5.11 2.54
N VAL A 486 -33.91 -4.25 2.62
CA VAL A 486 -32.60 -4.64 3.20
C VAL A 486 -32.85 -4.87 4.69
N PRO A 487 -32.57 -6.07 5.25
CA PRO A 487 -32.79 -6.34 6.65
C PRO A 487 -32.03 -5.34 7.52
N THR A 488 -32.68 -4.85 8.57
CA THR A 488 -32.04 -4.01 9.58
C THR A 488 -31.80 -4.83 10.84
N TYR A 489 -30.88 -4.39 11.67
CA TYR A 489 -30.58 -5.06 12.94
C TYR A 489 -31.82 -5.27 13.83
N SER A 490 -32.82 -4.37 13.73
CA SER A 490 -34.10 -4.48 14.45
C SER A 490 -34.98 -5.63 13.97
N ASP A 491 -34.72 -6.21 12.80
CA ASP A 491 -35.51 -7.27 12.20
C ASP A 491 -35.08 -8.66 12.74
N PHE A 492 -33.97 -8.72 13.47
CA PHE A 492 -33.37 -9.92 14.05
C PHE A 492 -33.42 -9.94 15.59
N GLY A 493 -34.17 -9.03 16.22
CA GLY A 493 -34.30 -8.87 17.66
C GLY A 493 -35.13 -9.94 18.38
#